data_e7cec92432e8d73248f91385f0c8a5dc
#
_entry.id   e7cec92432e8d73248f91385f0c8a5dc
#
_cell.length_a   1.000
_cell.length_b   1.000
_cell.length_c   1.000
_cell.angle_alpha   90.00
_cell.angle_beta   90.00
_cell.angle_gamma   90.00
#
_symmetry.space_group_name_H-M   'P 1'
#
loop_
_entity.id
_entity.type
_entity.pdbx_description
1 polymer ?
#
loop_
_entity_poly.entity_id
_entity_poly.type
_entity_poly.pdbx_seq_one_letter_code
_entity_poly.pdbx_strand_id
1 'polypeptide(L)'
;MLFKNSINTILLLFIVMGCSGDVKKSSHSEINIFVQSNFTNEKMMEFSWLNEPDSYGIHDGSLKIESQKGTDFFNNPVDGSIISTAPFLYREIKGDFVAKALVRPDFSSQWNAVALMVYIDDKNWIKFAFENSDATGKTIVSVVTRDLSDDSNGAILNSNDQVWLKIIRKDNNFAMFWSKDGKDFKMARLTTLPENDSVKIGIEAQSPVGDNAVHEILFFDLDKTRVKDMRKGI
;
A
#
# COMPACT_ATOMS: atom_id res chain seq x y z
N MET A 1 10.85 46.93 -83.83
CA MET A 1 11.59 47.94 -83.04
C MET A 1 11.34 47.67 -81.60
N LEU A 2 12.34 47.15 -80.91
CA LEU A 2 12.25 46.55 -79.55
C LEU A 2 12.40 47.64 -78.49
N PHE A 3 11.53 47.66 -77.51
CA PHE A 3 11.82 48.34 -76.25
C PHE A 3 11.80 47.31 -75.13
N LYS A 4 12.96 47.14 -74.50
CA LYS A 4 13.13 46.38 -73.21
C LYS A 4 12.74 47.30 -72.08
N ASN A 5 11.79 46.87 -71.26
CA ASN A 5 11.57 47.45 -69.95
C ASN A 5 12.11 46.50 -68.87
N SER A 6 13.10 47.05 -68.15
CA SER A 6 13.71 46.39 -66.96
C SER A 6 12.82 46.66 -65.71
N ILE A 7 12.37 45.65 -65.12
CA ILE A 7 11.61 45.73 -63.80
C ILE A 7 12.61 45.37 -62.73
N ASN A 8 12.96 46.38 -61.92
CA ASN A 8 13.71 46.19 -60.66
C ASN A 8 12.80 45.56 -59.61
N THR A 9 13.11 44.35 -59.23
CA THR A 9 12.43 43.69 -58.07
C THR A 9 13.19 44.04 -56.80
N ILE A 10 12.55 44.82 -55.93
CA ILE A 10 13.06 45.10 -54.60
C ILE A 10 12.64 43.92 -53.68
N LEU A 11 13.65 43.20 -53.24
CA LEU A 11 13.45 42.09 -52.24
C LEU A 11 13.39 42.66 -50.87
N LEU A 12 12.16 42.69 -50.29
CA LEU A 12 11.92 43.11 -48.91
C LEU A 12 12.20 41.89 -47.98
N LEU A 13 13.28 41.96 -47.24
CA LEU A 13 13.64 40.94 -46.25
C LEU A 13 12.85 41.18 -44.95
N PHE A 14 11.80 40.39 -44.70
CA PHE A 14 11.14 40.35 -43.39
C PHE A 14 11.96 39.48 -42.42
N ILE A 15 12.61 40.13 -41.46
CA ILE A 15 13.19 39.43 -40.30
C ILE A 15 12.06 39.13 -39.34
N VAL A 16 11.63 37.89 -39.31
CA VAL A 16 10.73 37.38 -38.26
C VAL A 16 11.62 37.01 -37.06
N MET A 17 11.63 37.89 -36.03
CA MET A 17 12.14 37.50 -34.70
C MET A 17 11.18 36.50 -34.07
N GLY A 18 11.49 35.20 -34.20
CA GLY A 18 10.86 34.15 -33.46
C GLY A 18 11.38 34.15 -32.01
N CYS A 19 10.56 34.61 -31.06
CA CYS A 19 10.77 34.29 -29.67
C CYS A 19 10.55 32.79 -29.48
N SER A 20 11.63 32.02 -29.45
CA SER A 20 11.59 30.64 -28.95
C SER A 20 11.47 30.69 -27.42
N GLY A 21 10.24 30.64 -26.92
CA GLY A 21 10.01 30.34 -25.53
C GLY A 21 10.37 28.89 -25.28
N ASP A 22 11.48 28.65 -24.59
CA ASP A 22 11.83 27.34 -24.04
C ASP A 22 10.76 26.91 -23.06
N VAL A 23 9.82 26.09 -23.53
CA VAL A 23 8.95 25.29 -22.65
C VAL A 23 9.86 24.29 -21.96
N LYS A 24 10.31 24.62 -20.75
CA LYS A 24 10.91 23.64 -19.84
C LYS A 24 9.90 22.51 -19.65
N LYS A 25 10.06 21.43 -20.39
CA LYS A 25 9.48 20.14 -20.03
C LYS A 25 10.02 19.81 -18.65
N SER A 26 9.17 19.94 -17.65
CA SER A 26 9.39 19.35 -16.34
C SER A 26 9.56 17.84 -16.57
N SER A 27 10.79 17.38 -16.60
CA SER A 27 11.08 15.96 -16.48
C SER A 27 10.68 15.56 -15.06
N HIS A 28 9.49 14.99 -14.92
CA HIS A 28 9.23 14.16 -13.75
C HIS A 28 10.22 13.01 -13.86
N SER A 29 11.35 13.13 -13.17
CA SER A 29 12.20 11.98 -12.91
C SER A 29 11.34 11.02 -12.09
N GLU A 30 10.83 9.96 -12.71
CA GLU A 30 10.39 8.79 -12.00
C GLU A 30 11.58 8.37 -11.14
N ILE A 31 11.46 8.60 -9.84
CA ILE A 31 12.41 8.08 -8.87
C ILE A 31 12.14 6.58 -8.84
N ASN A 32 12.82 5.84 -9.72
CA ASN A 32 12.91 4.39 -9.64
C ASN A 32 13.67 4.07 -8.35
N ILE A 33 12.94 4.03 -7.24
CA ILE A 33 13.45 3.43 -6.00
C ILE A 33 13.51 1.94 -6.31
N PHE A 34 14.69 1.44 -6.65
CA PHE A 34 14.96 0.01 -6.69
C PHE A 34 14.79 -0.52 -5.26
N VAL A 35 13.56 -0.85 -4.90
CA VAL A 35 13.29 -1.65 -3.72
C VAL A 35 13.72 -3.06 -4.08
N GLN A 36 14.79 -3.52 -3.49
CA GLN A 36 15.17 -4.90 -3.61
C GLN A 36 14.11 -5.74 -2.91
N SER A 37 13.29 -6.44 -3.70
CA SER A 37 12.32 -7.42 -3.19
C SER A 37 13.05 -8.40 -2.28
N ASN A 38 12.45 -8.74 -1.13
CA ASN A 38 13.18 -9.46 -0.09
C ASN A 38 12.53 -10.79 0.35
N PHE A 39 11.63 -11.35 -0.45
CA PHE A 39 11.07 -12.68 -0.16
C PHE A 39 11.98 -13.77 -0.70
N THR A 40 12.28 -14.74 0.13
CA THR A 40 12.99 -15.99 -0.21
C THR A 40 12.25 -17.17 0.40
N ASN A 41 12.52 -18.37 -0.08
CA ASN A 41 11.93 -19.59 0.48
C ASN A 41 12.31 -19.77 1.96
N GLU A 42 13.55 -19.45 2.34
CA GLU A 42 14.01 -19.51 3.73
C GLU A 42 13.22 -18.52 4.61
N LYS A 43 12.98 -17.32 4.12
CA LYS A 43 12.19 -16.32 4.84
C LYS A 43 10.73 -16.78 5.02
N MET A 44 10.15 -17.46 4.02
CA MET A 44 8.78 -17.99 4.12
C MET A 44 8.64 -19.05 5.21
N MET A 45 9.68 -19.82 5.52
CA MET A 45 9.65 -20.81 6.61
C MET A 45 9.52 -20.21 8.01
N GLU A 46 9.71 -18.91 8.15
CA GLU A 46 9.49 -18.18 9.43
C GLU A 46 8.03 -17.80 9.66
N PHE A 47 7.16 -18.00 8.67
CA PHE A 47 5.76 -17.63 8.70
C PHE A 47 4.84 -18.83 8.84
N SER A 48 3.62 -18.54 9.32
CA SER A 48 2.48 -19.45 9.35
C SER A 48 1.29 -18.80 8.68
N TRP A 49 0.31 -19.61 8.27
CA TRP A 49 -0.93 -19.12 7.71
C TRP A 49 -2.09 -19.22 8.70
N LEU A 50 -2.92 -18.20 8.71
CA LEU A 50 -4.34 -18.30 9.08
C LEU A 50 -5.10 -18.14 7.76
N ASN A 51 -5.99 -19.08 7.44
CA ASN A 51 -6.69 -19.17 6.14
C ASN A 51 -5.68 -19.24 4.97
N GLU A 52 -4.88 -20.31 4.92
CA GLU A 52 -3.91 -20.52 3.84
C GLU A 52 -4.60 -20.48 2.47
N PRO A 53 -4.14 -19.66 1.51
CA PRO A 53 -4.76 -19.59 0.18
C PRO A 53 -4.43 -20.81 -0.67
N ASP A 54 -5.26 -21.12 -1.67
CA ASP A 54 -5.03 -22.22 -2.60
C ASP A 54 -3.77 -22.01 -3.47
N SER A 55 -3.38 -20.74 -3.67
CA SER A 55 -2.25 -20.37 -4.53
C SER A 55 -1.46 -19.19 -3.96
N TYR A 56 -0.18 -19.40 -3.77
CA TYR A 56 0.80 -18.36 -3.45
C TYR A 56 2.19 -18.77 -3.89
N GLY A 57 3.12 -17.81 -4.03
CA GLY A 57 4.49 -18.12 -4.41
C GLY A 57 5.39 -16.90 -4.52
N ILE A 58 6.69 -17.16 -4.59
CA ILE A 58 7.71 -16.13 -4.76
C ILE A 58 8.07 -16.03 -6.24
N HIS A 59 7.96 -14.82 -6.79
CA HIS A 59 8.34 -14.49 -8.16
C HIS A 59 9.22 -13.24 -8.15
N ASP A 60 10.43 -13.34 -8.66
CA ASP A 60 11.41 -12.24 -8.73
C ASP A 60 11.63 -11.53 -7.37
N GLY A 61 11.62 -12.32 -6.28
CA GLY A 61 11.79 -11.84 -4.91
C GLY A 61 10.56 -11.17 -4.30
N SER A 62 9.43 -11.06 -5.02
CA SER A 62 8.14 -10.65 -4.47
C SER A 62 7.26 -11.84 -4.13
N LEU A 63 6.43 -11.73 -3.11
CA LEU A 63 5.42 -12.71 -2.75
C LEU A 63 4.12 -12.38 -3.47
N LYS A 64 3.54 -13.33 -4.19
CA LYS A 64 2.20 -13.26 -4.76
C LYS A 64 1.25 -14.14 -3.95
N ILE A 65 0.09 -13.61 -3.62
CA ILE A 65 -0.99 -14.29 -2.88
C ILE A 65 -2.26 -14.16 -3.70
N GLU A 66 -2.90 -15.29 -4.03
CA GLU A 66 -4.22 -15.31 -4.63
C GLU A 66 -5.27 -15.40 -3.53
N SER A 67 -5.99 -14.30 -3.28
CA SER A 67 -7.14 -14.30 -2.39
C SER A 67 -8.40 -14.75 -3.14
N GLN A 68 -9.14 -15.68 -2.55
CA GLN A 68 -10.37 -16.20 -3.13
C GLN A 68 -11.49 -15.18 -2.99
N LYS A 69 -12.43 -15.22 -3.92
CA LYS A 69 -13.68 -14.44 -3.85
C LYS A 69 -14.40 -14.63 -2.52
N GLY A 70 -14.86 -13.53 -1.93
CA GLY A 70 -15.64 -13.54 -0.68
C GLY A 70 -14.77 -13.56 0.58
N THR A 71 -13.44 -13.35 0.44
CA THR A 71 -12.53 -13.34 1.58
C THR A 71 -12.37 -11.93 2.16
N ASP A 72 -12.42 -11.81 3.49
CA ASP A 72 -12.27 -10.55 4.23
C ASP A 72 -11.93 -10.82 5.71
N PHE A 73 -11.54 -9.74 6.41
CA PHE A 73 -11.60 -9.60 7.86
C PHE A 73 -12.44 -8.37 8.19
N PHE A 74 -13.67 -8.59 8.68
CA PHE A 74 -14.57 -7.52 9.07
C PHE A 74 -15.64 -8.00 10.07
N ASN A 75 -15.71 -7.34 11.24
CA ASN A 75 -16.75 -7.55 12.24
C ASN A 75 -17.75 -6.39 12.10
N ASN A 76 -18.81 -6.58 11.33
CA ASN A 76 -19.70 -5.53 10.88
C ASN A 76 -20.44 -4.85 12.04
N PRO A 77 -20.27 -3.53 12.28
CA PRO A 77 -20.94 -2.84 13.37
C PRO A 77 -22.45 -2.63 13.14
N VAL A 78 -22.94 -2.81 11.90
CA VAL A 78 -24.36 -2.58 11.57
C VAL A 78 -25.22 -3.77 11.89
N ASP A 79 -24.77 -4.98 11.58
CA ASP A 79 -25.57 -6.22 11.74
C ASP A 79 -24.90 -7.27 12.62
N GLY A 80 -23.66 -7.04 13.08
CA GLY A 80 -22.89 -7.95 13.92
C GLY A 80 -22.34 -9.18 13.20
N SER A 81 -22.43 -9.23 11.87
CA SER A 81 -21.81 -10.33 11.10
C SER A 81 -20.30 -10.30 11.20
N ILE A 82 -19.67 -11.47 11.25
CA ILE A 82 -18.22 -11.63 11.35
C ILE A 82 -17.72 -12.39 10.14
N ILE A 83 -16.75 -11.80 9.44
CA ILE A 83 -15.98 -12.44 8.37
C ILE A 83 -14.52 -12.43 8.80
N SER A 84 -13.87 -13.60 8.78
CA SER A 84 -12.45 -13.78 9.10
C SER A 84 -11.85 -14.86 8.21
N THR A 85 -11.99 -14.68 6.89
CA THR A 85 -11.70 -15.70 5.87
C THR A 85 -10.53 -15.34 4.96
N ALA A 86 -10.04 -14.10 5.00
CA ALA A 86 -8.94 -13.69 4.14
C ALA A 86 -7.63 -14.40 4.50
N PRO A 87 -6.79 -14.73 3.52
CA PRO A 87 -5.44 -15.23 3.76
C PRO A 87 -4.60 -14.28 4.61
N PHE A 88 -4.02 -14.80 5.70
CA PHE A 88 -3.16 -14.04 6.58
C PHE A 88 -1.86 -14.78 6.85
N LEU A 89 -0.77 -14.31 6.25
CA LEU A 89 0.59 -14.80 6.46
C LEU A 89 1.23 -14.06 7.63
N TYR A 90 1.56 -14.75 8.72
CA TYR A 90 1.99 -14.09 9.94
C TYR A 90 3.20 -14.72 10.61
N ARG A 91 3.86 -13.93 11.46
CA ARG A 91 4.76 -14.37 12.51
C ARG A 91 4.18 -14.00 13.87
N GLU A 92 4.35 -14.87 14.86
CA GLU A 92 4.04 -14.52 16.26
C GLU A 92 5.24 -13.81 16.89
N ILE A 93 4.98 -12.67 17.55
CA ILE A 93 6.02 -11.84 18.16
C ILE A 93 5.60 -11.34 19.53
N LYS A 94 6.56 -11.36 20.48
CA LYS A 94 6.40 -10.80 21.82
C LYS A 94 7.06 -9.42 21.90
N GLY A 95 6.41 -8.51 22.66
CA GLY A 95 6.93 -7.18 22.97
C GLY A 95 6.83 -6.19 21.81
N ASP A 96 7.68 -5.16 21.84
CA ASP A 96 7.68 -4.05 20.90
C ASP A 96 8.25 -4.45 19.53
N PHE A 97 7.74 -3.82 18.47
CA PHE A 97 8.24 -4.05 17.12
C PHE A 97 7.94 -2.89 16.17
N VAL A 98 8.63 -2.90 15.04
CA VAL A 98 8.32 -2.13 13.84
C VAL A 98 8.15 -3.11 12.67
N ALA A 99 6.97 -3.17 12.08
CA ALA A 99 6.71 -3.91 10.84
C ALA A 99 6.57 -2.96 9.67
N LYS A 100 7.15 -3.30 8.52
CA LYS A 100 7.05 -2.55 7.26
C LYS A 100 6.74 -3.49 6.12
N ALA A 101 5.90 -3.03 5.19
CA ALA A 101 5.66 -3.73 3.93
C ALA A 101 5.55 -2.74 2.77
N LEU A 102 5.98 -3.15 1.58
CA LEU A 102 5.62 -2.52 0.32
C LEU A 102 4.61 -3.42 -0.37
N VAL A 103 3.40 -2.93 -0.55
CA VAL A 103 2.27 -3.70 -1.05
C VAL A 103 1.75 -3.14 -2.37
N ARG A 104 1.32 -4.03 -3.26
CA ARG A 104 0.67 -3.75 -4.55
C ARG A 104 -0.58 -4.62 -4.68
N PRO A 105 -1.74 -4.14 -4.20
CA PRO A 105 -2.99 -4.86 -4.37
C PRO A 105 -3.41 -4.95 -5.85
N ASP A 106 -4.17 -5.99 -6.18
CA ASP A 106 -5.01 -6.00 -7.37
C ASP A 106 -6.25 -5.14 -7.11
N PHE A 107 -6.42 -4.07 -7.85
CA PHE A 107 -7.54 -3.13 -7.71
C PHE A 107 -8.69 -3.40 -8.68
N SER A 108 -8.79 -4.62 -9.21
CA SER A 108 -9.83 -5.01 -10.19
C SER A 108 -11.25 -4.97 -9.64
N SER A 109 -11.41 -5.14 -8.33
CA SER A 109 -12.71 -5.14 -7.65
C SER A 109 -12.70 -4.27 -6.40
N GLN A 110 -13.91 -3.88 -5.96
CA GLN A 110 -14.14 -3.13 -4.74
C GLN A 110 -13.65 -3.91 -3.52
N TRP A 111 -13.03 -3.21 -2.56
CA TRP A 111 -12.47 -3.71 -1.31
C TRP A 111 -11.31 -4.72 -1.46
N ASN A 112 -10.84 -4.96 -2.70
CA ASN A 112 -9.58 -5.67 -2.89
C ASN A 112 -8.47 -4.88 -2.19
N ALA A 113 -7.70 -5.57 -1.34
CA ALA A 113 -6.69 -4.93 -0.50
C ALA A 113 -5.52 -5.86 -0.16
N VAL A 114 -4.41 -5.24 0.21
CA VAL A 114 -3.33 -5.87 0.98
C VAL A 114 -3.07 -5.03 2.21
N ALA A 115 -2.97 -5.68 3.36
CA ALA A 115 -2.77 -5.04 4.64
C ALA A 115 -1.55 -5.55 5.40
N LEU A 116 -0.95 -4.69 6.23
CA LEU A 116 -0.29 -5.11 7.45
C LEU A 116 -1.38 -5.38 8.51
N MET A 117 -1.40 -6.60 9.04
CA MET A 117 -2.38 -6.99 10.04
C MET A 117 -1.72 -7.40 11.35
N VAL A 118 -2.25 -6.87 12.46
CA VAL A 118 -1.96 -7.32 13.82
C VAL A 118 -3.19 -8.07 14.33
N TYR A 119 -3.00 -9.28 14.83
CA TYR A 119 -4.10 -10.13 15.25
C TYR A 119 -3.80 -10.76 16.61
N ILE A 120 -4.72 -10.62 17.54
CA ILE A 120 -4.74 -11.30 18.83
C ILE A 120 -5.70 -12.49 18.75
N ASP A 121 -6.96 -12.21 18.41
CA ASP A 121 -8.07 -13.16 18.26
C ASP A 121 -9.13 -12.56 17.31
N ASP A 122 -10.23 -13.28 17.06
CA ASP A 122 -11.32 -12.87 16.14
C ASP A 122 -12.05 -11.58 16.55
N LYS A 123 -11.83 -11.10 17.77
CA LYS A 123 -12.45 -9.88 18.31
C LYS A 123 -11.48 -8.71 18.45
N ASN A 124 -10.17 -8.96 18.35
CA ASN A 124 -9.14 -7.99 18.67
C ASN A 124 -8.03 -8.03 17.62
N TRP A 125 -8.11 -7.13 16.64
CA TRP A 125 -7.15 -7.05 15.55
C TRP A 125 -7.10 -5.66 14.92
N ILE A 126 -6.05 -5.39 14.15
CA ILE A 126 -5.85 -4.19 13.34
C ILE A 126 -5.55 -4.63 11.91
N LYS A 127 -6.27 -4.08 10.95
CA LYS A 127 -5.99 -4.18 9.51
C LYS A 127 -5.63 -2.79 9.00
N PHE A 128 -4.40 -2.62 8.52
CA PHE A 128 -3.91 -1.36 7.95
C PHE A 128 -3.56 -1.59 6.49
N ALA A 129 -4.41 -1.13 5.60
CA ALA A 129 -4.50 -1.58 4.21
C ALA A 129 -4.22 -0.48 3.19
N PHE A 130 -3.80 -0.90 1.99
CA PHE A 130 -4.02 -0.17 0.76
C PHE A 130 -5.14 -0.88 0.01
N GLU A 131 -6.25 -0.18 -0.23
CA GLU A 131 -7.53 -0.76 -0.61
C GLU A 131 -8.19 0.01 -1.76
N ASN A 132 -8.97 -0.69 -2.58
CA ASN A 132 -9.92 -0.10 -3.52
C ASN A 132 -11.26 0.14 -2.81
N SER A 133 -11.34 1.18 -1.98
CA SER A 133 -12.54 1.51 -1.21
C SER A 133 -13.68 2.01 -2.11
N ASP A 134 -14.91 1.67 -1.75
CA ASP A 134 -16.14 2.13 -2.42
C ASP A 134 -16.31 3.65 -2.36
N ALA A 135 -15.92 4.26 -1.25
CA ALA A 135 -16.11 5.69 -1.01
C ALA A 135 -15.03 6.56 -1.67
N THR A 136 -13.79 6.05 -1.81
CA THR A 136 -12.63 6.91 -2.10
C THR A 136 -11.71 6.36 -3.21
N GLY A 137 -11.96 5.15 -3.74
CA GLY A 137 -11.06 4.46 -4.66
C GLY A 137 -9.80 3.98 -3.94
N LYS A 138 -8.64 4.00 -4.62
CA LYS A 138 -7.37 3.56 -4.03
C LYS A 138 -6.98 4.44 -2.85
N THR A 139 -7.05 3.90 -1.65
CA THR A 139 -6.90 4.67 -0.41
C THR A 139 -6.22 3.86 0.70
N ILE A 140 -5.67 4.58 1.67
CA ILE A 140 -5.20 3.99 2.92
C ILE A 140 -6.40 3.78 3.83
N VAL A 141 -6.64 2.54 4.21
CA VAL A 141 -7.72 2.17 5.13
C VAL A 141 -7.13 1.65 6.44
N SER A 142 -7.74 1.99 7.57
CA SER A 142 -7.40 1.43 8.86
C SER A 142 -8.64 0.91 9.55
N VAL A 143 -8.68 -0.39 9.83
CA VAL A 143 -9.72 -1.03 10.62
C VAL A 143 -9.13 -1.44 11.95
N VAL A 144 -9.77 -1.02 13.04
CA VAL A 144 -9.42 -1.42 14.39
C VAL A 144 -10.62 -2.15 14.99
N THR A 145 -10.47 -3.43 15.22
CA THR A 145 -11.54 -4.26 15.78
C THR A 145 -11.30 -4.51 17.26
N ARG A 146 -12.32 -4.21 18.04
CA ARG A 146 -12.50 -4.54 19.46
C ARG A 146 -13.95 -4.96 19.60
N ASP A 147 -14.21 -6.24 19.47
CA ASP A 147 -15.50 -6.88 19.17
C ASP A 147 -16.07 -6.48 17.81
N LEU A 148 -16.31 -5.20 17.54
CA LEU A 148 -16.78 -4.66 16.27
C LEU A 148 -15.69 -3.83 15.58
N SER A 149 -15.73 -3.79 14.27
CA SER A 149 -14.78 -3.05 13.43
C SER A 149 -15.08 -1.56 13.43
N ASP A 150 -14.05 -0.77 13.73
CA ASP A 150 -14.02 0.70 13.57
C ASP A 150 -13.17 0.99 12.31
N ASP A 151 -13.87 1.22 11.20
CA ASP A 151 -13.30 1.44 9.88
C ASP A 151 -13.09 2.91 9.57
N SER A 152 -11.98 3.25 8.92
CA SER A 152 -11.63 4.63 8.58
C SER A 152 -10.85 4.72 7.28
N ASN A 153 -11.42 5.43 6.29
CA ASN A 153 -10.75 5.83 5.08
C ASN A 153 -9.82 7.02 5.36
N GLY A 154 -8.58 6.93 4.88
CA GLY A 154 -7.53 7.93 5.08
C GLY A 154 -7.09 8.61 3.77
N ALA A 155 -5.80 8.57 3.48
CA ALA A 155 -5.21 9.25 2.32
C ALA A 155 -5.62 8.59 1.00
N ILE A 156 -6.16 9.37 0.07
CA ILE A 156 -6.53 8.96 -1.29
C ILE A 156 -5.28 8.96 -2.17
N LEU A 157 -4.99 7.82 -2.82
CA LEU A 157 -3.78 7.57 -3.60
C LEU A 157 -4.09 7.01 -5.01
N ASN A 158 -5.11 7.54 -5.69
CA ASN A 158 -5.63 7.01 -6.96
C ASN A 158 -4.59 6.86 -8.08
N SER A 159 -3.52 7.65 -8.07
CA SER A 159 -2.41 7.57 -9.03
C SER A 159 -1.29 6.57 -8.65
N ASN A 160 -1.41 5.89 -7.52
CA ASN A 160 -0.41 4.95 -7.02
C ASN A 160 -0.94 3.52 -7.16
N ASP A 161 -0.07 2.59 -7.54
CA ASP A 161 -0.39 1.16 -7.58
C ASP A 161 0.26 0.39 -6.43
N GLN A 162 1.17 1.04 -5.70
CA GLN A 162 1.85 0.47 -4.54
C GLN A 162 2.07 1.53 -3.46
N VAL A 163 2.21 1.08 -2.23
CA VAL A 163 2.45 1.93 -1.07
C VAL A 163 3.23 1.19 0.01
N TRP A 164 4.03 1.93 0.75
CA TRP A 164 4.63 1.47 1.99
C TRP A 164 3.67 1.61 3.14
N LEU A 165 3.47 0.52 3.87
CA LEU A 165 2.76 0.46 5.14
C LEU A 165 3.75 0.23 6.28
N LYS A 166 3.52 0.83 7.44
CA LYS A 166 4.31 0.62 8.65
C LYS A 166 3.40 0.58 9.87
N ILE A 167 3.55 -0.45 10.68
CA ILE A 167 2.92 -0.55 12.00
C ILE A 167 4.02 -0.61 13.06
N ILE A 168 3.85 0.19 14.11
CA ILE A 168 4.72 0.20 15.29
C ILE A 168 3.89 -0.25 16.48
N ARG A 169 4.40 -1.23 17.23
CA ARG A 169 3.89 -1.60 18.55
C ARG A 169 4.82 -1.07 19.64
N LYS A 170 4.23 -0.45 20.65
CA LYS A 170 4.89 -0.10 21.91
C LYS A 170 3.94 -0.41 23.07
N ASP A 171 4.28 -1.42 23.85
CA ASP A 171 3.38 -2.02 24.83
C ASP A 171 2.05 -2.50 24.16
N ASN A 172 0.89 -1.98 24.55
CA ASN A 172 -0.39 -2.25 23.89
C ASN A 172 -0.86 -1.13 22.92
N ASN A 173 0.02 -0.17 22.61
CA ASN A 173 -0.26 0.91 21.69
C ASN A 173 0.28 0.58 20.29
N PHE A 174 -0.48 0.99 19.26
CA PHE A 174 -0.14 0.77 17.86
C PHE A 174 -0.23 2.08 17.09
N ALA A 175 0.82 2.41 16.33
CA ALA A 175 0.84 3.55 15.43
C ALA A 175 1.01 3.07 13.98
N MET A 176 0.16 3.56 13.09
CA MET A 176 0.11 3.20 11.67
C MET A 176 0.59 4.36 10.81
N PHE A 177 1.47 4.07 9.87
CA PHE A 177 2.04 5.05 8.95
C PHE A 177 2.05 4.51 7.53
N TRP A 178 1.95 5.40 6.56
CA TRP A 178 2.11 5.09 5.15
C TRP A 178 3.12 6.02 4.49
N SER A 179 3.70 5.56 3.36
CA SER A 179 4.65 6.36 2.58
C SER A 179 4.59 5.97 1.09
N LYS A 180 4.81 6.93 0.19
CA LYS A 180 4.94 6.66 -1.25
C LYS A 180 6.33 6.18 -1.62
N ASP A 181 7.34 6.55 -0.85
CA ASP A 181 8.77 6.37 -1.17
C ASP A 181 9.56 5.53 -0.15
N GLY A 182 8.90 5.08 0.93
CA GLY A 182 9.53 4.31 2.01
C GLY A 182 10.43 5.14 2.94
N LYS A 183 10.47 6.45 2.77
CA LYS A 183 11.30 7.39 3.56
C LYS A 183 10.45 8.39 4.34
N ASP A 184 9.58 9.11 3.65
CA ASP A 184 8.67 10.09 4.25
C ASP A 184 7.37 9.41 4.70
N PHE A 185 7.37 8.91 5.93
CA PHE A 185 6.23 8.24 6.53
C PHE A 185 5.27 9.22 7.20
N LYS A 186 4.01 9.15 6.80
CA LYS A 186 2.91 9.96 7.33
C LYS A 186 2.05 9.13 8.27
N MET A 187 1.80 9.65 9.46
CA MET A 187 0.93 8.98 10.44
C MET A 187 -0.51 8.96 9.95
N ALA A 188 -1.12 7.78 9.95
CA ALA A 188 -2.53 7.58 9.65
C ALA A 188 -3.36 7.47 10.94
N ARG A 189 -2.91 6.66 11.91
CA ARG A 189 -3.69 6.38 13.11
C ARG A 189 -2.80 6.02 14.29
N LEU A 190 -3.25 6.36 15.50
CA LEU A 190 -2.74 5.85 16.77
C LEU A 190 -3.91 5.20 17.53
N THR A 191 -3.71 3.98 18.01
CA THR A 191 -4.75 3.20 18.69
C THR A 191 -4.16 2.23 19.69
N THR A 192 -5.02 1.46 20.37
CA THR A 192 -4.64 0.40 21.30
C THR A 192 -5.38 -0.88 20.97
N LEU A 193 -4.83 -2.02 21.35
CA LEU A 193 -5.55 -3.28 21.53
C LEU A 193 -5.50 -3.69 23.01
N PRO A 194 -6.32 -4.66 23.45
CA PRO A 194 -6.18 -5.26 24.77
C PRO A 194 -4.74 -5.74 25.01
N GLU A 195 -4.31 -5.66 26.27
CA GLU A 195 -2.99 -6.13 26.67
C GLU A 195 -2.81 -7.61 26.31
N ASN A 196 -1.71 -7.92 25.63
CA ASN A 196 -1.35 -9.28 25.26
C ASN A 196 0.17 -9.38 25.09
N ASP A 197 0.78 -10.41 25.66
CA ASP A 197 2.24 -10.61 25.59
C ASP A 197 2.73 -10.79 24.16
N SER A 198 1.98 -11.59 23.38
CA SER A 198 2.31 -11.86 21.96
C SER A 198 1.16 -11.49 21.05
N VAL A 199 1.50 -11.12 19.80
CA VAL A 199 0.54 -10.91 18.73
C VAL A 199 1.03 -11.58 17.45
N LYS A 200 0.11 -11.94 16.57
CA LYS A 200 0.44 -12.28 15.19
C LYS A 200 0.55 -10.99 14.37
N ILE A 201 1.64 -10.83 13.62
CA ILE A 201 1.88 -9.69 12.73
C ILE A 201 2.29 -10.17 11.35
N GLY A 202 1.73 -9.63 10.28
CA GLY A 202 2.07 -10.05 8.93
C GLY A 202 1.24 -9.41 7.86
N ILE A 203 1.07 -10.14 6.75
CA ILE A 203 0.38 -9.69 5.54
C ILE A 203 -0.97 -10.39 5.43
N GLU A 204 -2.02 -9.61 5.33
CA GLU A 204 -3.36 -10.05 4.94
C GLU A 204 -3.64 -9.60 3.50
N ALA A 205 -4.37 -10.43 2.74
CA ALA A 205 -4.79 -10.14 1.38
C ALA A 205 -6.23 -10.58 1.16
N GLN A 206 -7.09 -9.67 0.64
CA GLN A 206 -8.53 -9.91 0.57
C GLN A 206 -9.14 -9.60 -0.80
N SER A 207 -10.22 -10.34 -1.13
CA SER A 207 -11.09 -10.13 -2.28
C SER A 207 -12.57 -10.30 -1.88
N PRO A 208 -13.17 -9.31 -1.19
CA PRO A 208 -14.52 -9.43 -0.62
C PRO A 208 -15.62 -9.59 -1.68
N VAL A 209 -15.46 -8.93 -2.84
CA VAL A 209 -16.38 -9.02 -3.98
C VAL A 209 -15.61 -9.21 -5.28
N GLY A 210 -16.30 -9.53 -6.36
CA GLY A 210 -15.64 -9.81 -7.64
C GLY A 210 -15.14 -11.26 -7.75
N ASP A 211 -14.10 -11.48 -8.53
CA ASP A 211 -13.44 -12.79 -8.69
C ASP A 211 -12.21 -12.90 -7.78
N ASN A 212 -11.49 -14.03 -7.84
CA ASN A 212 -10.20 -14.16 -7.18
C ASN A 212 -9.24 -13.08 -7.65
N ALA A 213 -8.40 -12.61 -6.75
CA ALA A 213 -7.43 -11.55 -7.03
C ALA A 213 -6.01 -11.95 -6.63
N VAL A 214 -5.03 -11.62 -7.48
CA VAL A 214 -3.60 -11.89 -7.20
C VAL A 214 -2.94 -10.60 -6.74
N HIS A 215 -2.62 -10.55 -5.47
CA HIS A 215 -1.94 -9.43 -4.84
C HIS A 215 -0.43 -9.65 -4.80
N GLU A 216 0.33 -8.57 -4.84
CA GLU A 216 1.79 -8.63 -4.79
C GLU A 216 2.34 -7.89 -3.57
N ILE A 217 3.23 -8.53 -2.85
CA ILE A 217 3.97 -7.98 -1.73
C ILE A 217 5.45 -7.95 -2.12
N LEU A 218 5.96 -6.73 -2.33
CA LEU A 218 7.31 -6.50 -2.82
C LEU A 218 8.35 -6.57 -1.70
N PHE A 219 7.96 -6.21 -0.49
CA PHE A 219 8.86 -6.15 0.66
C PHE A 219 8.09 -6.39 1.96
N PHE A 220 8.73 -7.10 2.89
CA PHE A 220 8.29 -7.20 4.28
C PHE A 220 9.50 -7.24 5.21
N ASP A 221 9.43 -6.50 6.30
CA ASP A 221 10.43 -6.48 7.36
C ASP A 221 9.77 -6.37 8.74
N LEU A 222 10.34 -7.06 9.72
CA LEU A 222 9.86 -7.08 11.10
C LEU A 222 11.05 -6.98 12.04
N ASP A 223 11.20 -5.82 12.66
CA ASP A 223 12.29 -5.50 13.59
C ASP A 223 11.79 -5.35 15.04
N LYS A 224 12.46 -6.01 15.98
CA LYS A 224 12.21 -5.91 17.43
C LYS A 224 12.83 -4.63 18.00
N THR A 225 12.38 -3.49 17.50
CA THR A 225 12.89 -2.18 17.93
C THR A 225 11.83 -1.44 18.73
N ARG A 226 12.22 -0.91 19.90
CA ARG A 226 11.37 -0.01 20.67
C ARG A 226 11.61 1.44 20.21
N VAL A 227 10.59 2.04 19.62
CA VAL A 227 10.65 3.45 19.19
C VAL A 227 10.63 4.43 20.38
N LYS A 228 11.28 5.56 20.24
CA LYS A 228 11.28 6.62 21.26
C LYS A 228 9.98 7.44 21.21
N ASP A 229 9.55 7.81 20.02
CA ASP A 229 8.36 8.63 19.77
C ASP A 229 7.40 7.93 18.80
N MET A 230 6.29 7.42 19.34
CA MET A 230 5.24 6.73 18.56
C MET A 230 4.60 7.62 17.49
N ARG A 231 4.45 8.94 17.76
CA ARG A 231 3.80 9.87 16.82
C ARG A 231 4.69 10.27 15.66
N LYS A 232 6.00 10.25 15.87
CA LYS A 232 7.00 10.51 14.81
C LYS A 232 7.46 9.23 14.13
N GLY A 233 7.23 8.08 14.74
CA GLY A 233 7.63 6.78 14.22
C GLY A 233 9.13 6.52 14.27
N ILE A 234 9.83 7.10 15.29
CA ILE A 234 11.26 7.03 15.51
C ILE A 234 11.63 6.65 16.94
#